data_04f924231c857e1454ff0e7e63538585
#
_entry.id   04f924231c857e1454ff0e7e63538585
#
_cell.length_a   1.000
_cell.length_b   1.000
_cell.length_c   1.000
_cell.angle_alpha   90.00
_cell.angle_beta   90.00
_cell.angle_gamma   90.00
#
_symmetry.space_group_name_H-M   'P 1'
#
loop_
_entity.id
_entity.type
_entity.pdbx_description
1 polymer ?
#
loop_
_entity_poly.entity_id
_entity_poly.type
_entity_poly.pdbx_seq_one_letter_code
_entity_poly.pdbx_strand_id
1 'polypeptide(L)'
;MRGKVLDTKKETIENKKGGEPYEKMFVTIEESETDFTNKHQFELFGKDAIELQENHAKVGGFVTIEFYIKSNQWKDKFFNSLNIVNISAEDQETKLNEDLPF
;
A
#
# COMPACT_ATOMS: atom_id res chain seq x y z
N MET A 1 0.68 6.98 6.54
CA MET A 1 0.48 7.92 5.41
C MET A 1 -0.94 7.82 4.91
N ARG A 2 -1.52 8.95 4.65
CA ARG A 2 -2.89 9.02 4.17
C ARG A 2 -2.90 9.51 2.73
N GLY A 3 -3.66 8.87 1.89
CA GLY A 3 -3.71 9.29 0.50
C GLY A 3 -4.75 8.55 -0.31
N LYS A 4 -4.78 8.88 -1.60
CA LYS A 4 -5.72 8.28 -2.52
C LYS A 4 -5.03 7.18 -3.29
N VAL A 5 -5.68 6.04 -3.41
CA VAL A 5 -5.13 4.91 -4.17
C VAL A 5 -5.27 5.21 -5.66
N LEU A 6 -4.16 5.29 -6.35
CA LEU A 6 -4.15 5.56 -7.79
C LEU A 6 -4.11 4.26 -8.58
N ASP A 7 -3.44 3.24 -8.09
CA ASP A 7 -3.29 2.01 -8.83
C ASP A 7 -2.90 0.88 -7.89
N THR A 8 -3.26 -0.34 -8.24
CA THR A 8 -2.81 -1.54 -7.55
C THR A 8 -2.41 -2.56 -8.60
N LYS A 9 -1.36 -3.32 -8.29
CA LYS A 9 -0.88 -4.33 -9.22
C LYS A 9 -0.38 -5.52 -8.43
N LYS A 10 -0.77 -6.72 -8.85
CA LYS A 10 -0.29 -7.95 -8.24
C LYS A 10 0.63 -8.69 -9.20
N GLU A 11 1.72 -9.21 -8.68
CA GLU A 11 2.66 -9.98 -9.47
C GLU A 11 3.03 -11.25 -8.74
N THR A 12 3.30 -12.29 -9.50
CA THR A 12 3.83 -13.54 -8.96
C THR A 12 5.32 -13.53 -9.22
N ILE A 13 6.11 -13.68 -8.17
CA ILE A 13 7.56 -13.64 -8.26
C ILE A 13 8.08 -15.06 -8.13
N GLU A 14 8.88 -15.48 -9.09
CA GLU A 14 9.46 -16.81 -9.03
C GLU A 14 10.61 -16.84 -8.02
N ASN A 15 10.66 -17.92 -7.26
CA ASN A 15 11.72 -18.07 -6.30
C ASN A 15 12.90 -18.77 -6.96
N LYS A 16 13.94 -18.01 -7.24
CA LYS A 16 15.11 -18.54 -7.94
C LYS A 16 15.87 -19.59 -7.15
N LYS A 17 15.59 -19.71 -5.87
CA LYS A 17 16.27 -20.69 -5.04
C LYS A 17 15.49 -22.00 -4.95
N GLY A 18 14.47 -22.15 -5.75
CA GLY A 18 13.75 -23.39 -5.82
C GLY A 18 12.57 -23.55 -4.88
N GLY A 19 12.13 -22.52 -4.25
CA GLY A 19 10.92 -22.59 -3.41
C GLY A 19 9.69 -22.29 -4.23
N GLU A 20 8.55 -22.24 -3.58
CA GLU A 20 7.33 -21.87 -4.24
C GLU A 20 7.35 -20.40 -4.60
N PRO A 21 6.71 -20.02 -5.70
CA PRO A 21 6.59 -18.61 -6.07
C PRO A 21 5.82 -17.87 -4.97
N TYR A 22 6.11 -16.60 -4.82
CA TYR A 22 5.37 -15.79 -3.87
C TYR A 22 4.69 -14.63 -4.58
N GLU A 23 3.64 -14.12 -3.96
CA GLU A 23 2.89 -13.01 -4.53
C GLU A 23 3.31 -11.71 -3.91
N LYS A 24 3.26 -10.66 -4.72
CA LYS A 24 3.61 -9.32 -4.28
C LYS A 24 2.57 -8.37 -4.84
N MET A 25 2.15 -7.42 -4.03
CA MET A 25 1.22 -6.40 -4.48
C MET A 25 1.87 -5.03 -4.36
N PHE A 26 1.71 -4.22 -5.38
CA PHE A 26 2.16 -2.84 -5.36
C PHE A 26 0.94 -1.94 -5.26
N VAL A 27 1.00 -0.97 -4.40
CA VAL A 27 -0.08 0.00 -4.22
C VAL A 27 0.51 1.39 -4.40
N THR A 28 0.03 2.12 -5.38
CA THR A 28 0.48 3.48 -5.64
C THR A 28 -0.49 4.46 -5.01
N ILE A 29 0.03 5.31 -4.17
CA ILE A 29 -0.76 6.27 -3.39
C ILE A 29 -0.32 7.69 -3.72
N GLU A 30 -1.29 8.58 -3.88
CA GLU A 30 -1.02 10.00 -3.98
C GLU A 30 -1.27 10.59 -2.61
N GLU A 31 -0.25 11.15 -2.03
CA GLU A 31 -0.33 11.67 -0.67
C GLU A 31 -1.30 12.87 -0.60
N SER A 32 -2.17 12.85 0.38
CA SER A 32 -3.22 13.88 0.45
C SER A 32 -3.02 14.90 1.56
N GLU A 33 -1.94 14.77 2.31
CA GLU A 33 -1.73 15.67 3.44
C GLU A 33 -0.76 16.80 3.17
N THR A 34 -0.36 16.96 1.93
CA THR A 34 0.55 18.03 1.56
C THR A 34 -0.02 18.85 0.42
N ASP A 35 0.54 20.04 0.22
CA ASP A 35 0.13 20.89 -0.88
C ASP A 35 0.77 20.43 -2.18
N PHE A 36 1.70 19.51 -2.12
CA PHE A 36 2.38 19.01 -3.29
C PHE A 36 1.87 17.62 -3.62
N THR A 37 1.80 17.31 -4.89
CA THR A 37 1.37 15.99 -5.32
C THR A 37 2.57 15.05 -5.27
N ASN A 38 2.60 14.21 -4.27
CA ASN A 38 3.63 13.20 -4.15
C ASN A 38 3.02 11.83 -4.31
N LYS A 39 3.64 11.00 -5.11
CA LYS A 39 3.18 9.64 -5.33
C LYS A 39 4.19 8.69 -4.72
N HIS A 40 3.68 7.67 -4.05
CA HIS A 40 4.52 6.67 -3.41
C HIS A 40 4.04 5.29 -3.79
N GLN A 41 4.97 4.39 -4.06
CA GLN A 41 4.63 3.02 -4.34
C GLN A 41 4.97 2.17 -3.13
N PHE A 42 3.98 1.47 -2.62
CA PHE A 42 4.14 0.61 -1.46
C PHE A 42 4.12 -0.85 -1.91
N GLU A 43 4.75 -1.72 -1.13
CA GLU A 43 4.86 -3.13 -1.44
C GLU A 43 4.29 -3.96 -0.32
N LEU A 44 3.65 -5.06 -0.69
CA LEU A 44 3.08 -5.99 0.27
C LEU A 44 3.39 -7.41 -0.21
N PHE A 45 4.03 -8.19 0.63
CA PHE A 45 4.44 -9.54 0.27
C PHE A 45 3.56 -10.60 0.91
N GLY A 46 3.33 -11.65 0.17
CA GLY A 46 2.69 -12.85 0.69
C GLY A 46 1.21 -12.92 0.38
N LYS A 47 0.76 -14.08 -0.04
CA LYS A 47 -0.62 -14.29 -0.43
C LYS A 47 -1.59 -13.94 0.69
N ASP A 48 -1.31 -14.38 1.89
CA ASP A 48 -2.22 -14.15 3.01
C ASP A 48 -2.31 -12.67 3.36
N ALA A 49 -1.18 -11.99 3.34
CA ALA A 49 -1.16 -10.57 3.62
C ALA A 49 -1.91 -9.78 2.55
N ILE A 50 -1.75 -10.18 1.30
CA ILE A 50 -2.45 -9.54 0.18
C ILE A 50 -3.94 -9.75 0.32
N GLU A 51 -4.38 -10.97 0.60
CA GLU A 51 -5.80 -11.25 0.76
C GLU A 51 -6.41 -10.46 1.90
N LEU A 52 -5.65 -10.24 2.96
CA LEU A 52 -6.13 -9.49 4.10
C LEU A 52 -6.29 -8.01 3.78
N GLN A 53 -5.40 -7.46 3.00
CA GLN A 53 -5.34 -6.03 2.77
C GLN A 53 -5.94 -5.53 1.45
N GLU A 54 -6.03 -6.40 0.45
CA GLU A 54 -6.41 -5.91 -0.87
C GLU A 54 -7.80 -5.28 -0.95
N ASN A 55 -8.70 -5.72 -0.11
CA ASN A 55 -10.04 -5.14 -0.13
C ASN A 55 -10.07 -3.70 0.38
N HIS A 56 -9.02 -3.29 1.07
CA HIS A 56 -8.95 -1.94 1.60
C HIS A 56 -8.27 -0.98 0.61
N ALA A 57 -7.60 -1.53 -0.39
CA ALA A 57 -6.86 -0.71 -1.34
C ALA A 57 -7.60 -0.63 -2.67
N LYS A 58 -8.73 0.03 -2.68
CA LYS A 58 -9.51 0.19 -3.90
C LYS A 58 -9.11 1.45 -4.63
N VAL A 59 -8.87 1.33 -5.92
CA VAL A 59 -8.48 2.46 -6.75
C VAL A 59 -9.53 3.55 -6.67
N GLY A 60 -9.10 4.76 -6.44
CA GLY A 60 -9.98 5.90 -6.26
C GLY A 60 -10.39 6.16 -4.83
N GLY A 61 -10.15 5.23 -3.93
CA GLY A 61 -10.49 5.40 -2.53
C GLY A 61 -9.37 6.01 -1.73
N PHE A 62 -9.70 6.54 -0.55
CA PHE A 62 -8.70 7.09 0.34
C PHE A 62 -8.38 6.07 1.43
N VAL A 63 -7.11 5.97 1.75
CA VAL A 63 -6.64 5.00 2.75
C VAL A 63 -5.60 5.64 3.65
N THR A 64 -5.42 5.03 4.82
CA THR A 64 -4.31 5.34 5.69
C THR A 64 -3.44 4.09 5.72
N ILE A 65 -2.17 4.23 5.44
CA ILE A 65 -1.24 3.12 5.39
C ILE A 65 -0.21 3.23 6.49
N GLU A 66 -0.08 2.15 7.27
CA GLU A 66 1.00 2.01 8.19
C GLU A 66 2.08 1.24 7.44
N PHE A 67 3.28 1.73 7.47
CA PHE A 67 4.35 1.13 6.70
C PHE A 67 5.70 1.32 7.40
N TYR A 68 6.68 0.57 6.94
CA TYR A 68 8.05 0.80 7.36
C TYR A 68 8.93 0.87 6.10
N ILE A 69 10.06 1.53 6.24
CA ILE A 69 11.00 1.66 5.15
C ILE A 69 12.06 0.60 5.32
N LYS A 70 12.21 -0.26 4.31
CA LYS A 70 13.24 -1.27 4.31
C LYS A 70 14.35 -0.77 3.39
N SER A 71 15.56 -0.69 3.92
CA SER A 71 16.70 -0.25 3.17
C SER A 71 17.58 -1.42 2.81
N ASN A 72 17.96 -1.52 1.57
CA ASN A 72 18.87 -2.54 1.10
C ASN A 72 20.07 -1.84 0.46
N GLN A 73 21.26 -2.33 0.78
CA GLN A 73 22.46 -1.81 0.20
C GLN A 73 23.03 -2.84 -0.77
N TRP A 74 23.35 -2.40 -1.98
CA TRP A 74 23.98 -3.25 -2.95
C TRP A 74 25.11 -2.44 -3.57
N LYS A 75 26.34 -2.88 -3.34
CA LYS A 75 27.54 -2.14 -3.68
C LYS A 75 27.50 -0.79 -2.97
N ASP A 76 27.60 0.31 -3.69
CA ASP A 76 27.58 1.64 -3.07
C ASP A 76 26.21 2.28 -3.12
N LYS A 77 25.19 1.54 -3.51
CA LYS A 77 23.86 2.11 -3.66
C LYS A 77 22.91 1.60 -2.59
N PHE A 78 22.02 2.48 -2.17
CA PHE A 78 20.97 2.10 -1.22
C PHE A 78 19.64 2.13 -1.96
N PHE A 79 18.83 1.11 -1.74
CA PHE A 79 17.51 1.04 -2.30
C PHE A 79 16.53 0.97 -1.16
N ASN A 80 15.53 1.82 -1.19
CA ASN A 80 14.52 1.85 -0.15
C ASN A 80 13.20 1.35 -0.71
N SER A 81 12.53 0.51 0.05
CA SER A 81 11.18 0.11 -0.31
C SER A 81 10.25 0.40 0.85
N LEU A 82 9.03 0.78 0.53
CA LEU A 82 8.01 1.10 1.51
C LEU A 82 7.14 -0.14 1.66
N ASN A 83 7.23 -0.79 2.81
CA ASN A 83 6.52 -2.05 3.02
C ASN A 83 5.31 -1.84 3.89
N ILE A 84 4.18 -2.34 3.44
CA ILE A 84 2.91 -2.14 4.12
C ILE A 84 2.81 -3.04 5.33
N VAL A 85 2.44 -2.46 6.46
CA VAL A 85 2.11 -3.19 7.66
C VAL A 85 0.61 -3.37 7.72
N ASN A 86 -0.12 -2.31 7.45
CA ASN A 86 -1.59 -2.36 7.50
C ASN A 86 -2.19 -1.25 6.64
N ILE A 87 -3.33 -1.53 6.02
CA ILE A 87 -4.08 -0.55 5.24
C ILE A 87 -5.44 -0.39 5.88
N SER A 88 -5.82 0.84 6.16
CA SER A 88 -7.14 1.15 6.69
C SER A 88 -7.87 2.01 5.67
N ALA A 89 -8.96 1.51 5.16
CA ALA A 89 -9.76 2.27 4.21
C ALA A 89 -10.51 3.37 4.95
N GLU A 90 -10.55 4.55 4.37
CA GLU A 90 -11.33 5.62 4.96
C GLU A 90 -12.74 5.48 4.45
N ASP A 91 -13.66 5.49 5.36
CA ASP A 91 -15.06 5.33 5.02
C ASP A 91 -15.72 6.68 4.92
N GLN A 92 -15.91 7.12 3.71
CA GLN A 92 -16.57 8.38 3.47
C GLN A 92 -17.99 8.38 3.97
N GLU A 93 -18.59 7.24 3.92
CA GLU A 93 -19.95 7.15 4.38
C GLU A 93 -20.04 7.33 5.85
N THR A 94 -19.07 6.87 6.57
CA THR A 94 -19.05 7.07 7.99
C THR A 94 -19.04 8.54 8.32
N LYS A 95 -18.32 9.30 7.53
CA LYS A 95 -18.27 10.70 7.75
C LYS A 95 -19.61 11.34 7.50
N LEU A 96 -20.28 10.88 6.48
CA LEU A 96 -21.60 11.39 6.20
C LEU A 96 -22.54 11.04 7.32
N ASN A 97 -22.39 9.87 7.86
CA ASN A 97 -23.26 9.48 8.94
C ASN A 97 -23.00 10.30 10.16
N GLU A 98 -21.80 10.71 10.34
CA GLU A 98 -21.50 11.53 11.46
C GLU A 98 -22.12 12.88 11.33
N ASP A 99 -22.32 13.27 10.12
CA ASP A 99 -22.92 14.51 9.89
C ASP A 99 -24.34 14.48 10.30
N LEU A 100 -24.78 13.31 10.57
CA LEU A 100 -26.08 13.20 10.89
C LEU A 100 -26.31 13.33 12.24
N PRO A 101 -25.87 13.74 12.95
CA PRO A 101 -26.15 13.75 14.17
C PRO A 101 -27.14 14.38 14.35
N PHE A 102 -27.10 14.09 14.17
CA PHE A 102 -27.77 14.41 14.25
C PHE A 102 -28.18 14.59 14.84
#